data_8305ad92eb8d4bd1176e520d6ab35ec1
#
_entry.id   8305ad92eb8d4bd1176e520d6ab35ec1
#
_cell.length_a   1.000
_cell.length_b   1.000
_cell.length_c   1.000
_cell.angle_alpha   90.00
_cell.angle_beta   90.00
_cell.angle_gamma   90.00
#
_symmetry.space_group_name_H-M   'P 1'
#
loop_
_entity.id
_entity.type
_entity.pdbx_description
1 polymer ?
#
loop_
_entity_poly.entity_id
_entity_poly.type
_entity_poly.pdbx_seq_one_letter_code
_entity_poly.pdbx_strand_id
1 'polypeptide(L)'
;MIEYEDFEKVEIRVGTVIEARLNDKSIRPSIILIIDFGEVLGNKKTSAQLTKYYKPEELIGKQVAAVTNFPPKQIGKMISEVLVLGFPDEENNPILVMPTKKVNNGGKLF
;
A
#
# COMPACT_ATOMS: atom_id res chain seq x y z
N MET A 1 8.64 19.66 -15.86
CA MET A 1 9.33 18.49 -15.28
C MET A 1 9.63 18.74 -13.81
N ILE A 2 9.82 17.69 -13.04
CA ILE A 2 10.18 17.82 -11.63
C ILE A 2 11.69 17.79 -11.46
N GLU A 3 12.13 18.28 -10.30
CA GLU A 3 13.52 18.16 -9.87
C GLU A 3 13.70 16.94 -8.98
N TYR A 4 14.93 16.48 -8.81
CA TYR A 4 15.23 15.34 -7.94
C TYR A 4 14.75 15.57 -6.50
N GLU A 5 14.83 16.81 -6.03
CA GLU A 5 14.35 17.19 -4.70
C GLU A 5 12.86 16.92 -4.51
N ASP A 6 12.07 17.06 -5.58
CA ASP A 6 10.64 16.78 -5.52
C ASP A 6 10.39 15.29 -5.27
N PHE A 7 11.18 14.43 -5.90
CA PHE A 7 11.11 12.98 -5.66
C PHE A 7 11.51 12.65 -4.23
N GLU A 8 12.54 13.31 -3.69
CA GLU A 8 13.00 13.05 -2.33
C GLU A 8 11.95 13.40 -1.26
N LYS A 9 11.03 14.29 -1.56
CA LYS A 9 9.94 14.65 -0.65
C LYS A 9 8.90 13.57 -0.51
N VAL A 10 8.78 12.68 -1.48
CA VAL A 10 7.81 11.59 -1.44
C VAL A 10 8.47 10.41 -0.74
N GLU A 11 7.88 9.96 0.37
CA GLU A 11 8.44 8.83 1.10
C GLU A 11 7.73 7.55 0.70
N ILE A 12 8.25 6.92 -0.34
CA ILE A 12 7.81 5.60 -0.78
C ILE A 12 8.62 4.59 0.00
N ARG A 13 7.95 3.78 0.81
CA ARG A 13 8.61 2.78 1.66
C ARG A 13 8.02 1.42 1.43
N VAL A 14 8.82 0.39 1.71
CA VAL A 14 8.37 -1.00 1.60
C VAL A 14 7.89 -1.48 2.96
N GLY A 15 6.81 -2.26 2.95
CA GLY A 15 6.30 -2.91 4.16
C GLY A 15 5.74 -4.27 3.85
N THR A 16 5.62 -5.10 4.88
CA THR A 16 5.06 -6.44 4.76
C THR A 16 3.60 -6.43 5.19
N VAL A 17 2.73 -6.97 4.36
CA VAL A 17 1.31 -7.15 4.72
C VAL A 17 1.22 -8.20 5.81
N ILE A 18 0.71 -7.83 6.97
CA ILE A 18 0.54 -8.75 8.10
C ILE A 18 -0.91 -9.15 8.34
N GLU A 19 -1.86 -8.33 7.89
CA GLU A 19 -3.28 -8.65 7.92
C GLU A 19 -3.92 -8.13 6.65
N ALA A 20 -4.89 -8.87 6.13
CA ALA A 20 -5.66 -8.48 4.96
C ALA A 20 -7.07 -9.05 5.08
N ARG A 21 -8.09 -8.23 4.79
CA ARG A 21 -9.47 -8.69 4.79
C ARG A 21 -10.29 -7.93 3.76
N LEU A 22 -11.28 -8.62 3.22
CA LEU A 22 -12.21 -8.02 2.29
C LEU A 22 -13.11 -7.02 3.01
N ASN A 23 -13.27 -5.84 2.43
CA ASN A 23 -14.26 -4.87 2.86
C ASN A 23 -15.37 -4.81 1.81
N ASP A 24 -16.44 -5.56 2.05
CA ASP A 24 -17.59 -5.63 1.15
C ASP A 24 -18.63 -4.55 1.43
N LYS A 25 -18.42 -3.75 2.48
CA LYS A 25 -19.33 -2.66 2.87
C LYS A 25 -19.09 -1.37 2.11
N SER A 26 -18.01 -1.27 1.37
CA SER A 26 -17.74 -0.10 0.53
C SER A 26 -18.53 -0.20 -0.77
N ILE A 27 -18.78 0.94 -1.41
CA ILE A 27 -19.47 1.01 -2.70
C ILE A 27 -18.75 0.18 -3.75
N ARG A 28 -17.41 0.20 -3.71
CA ARG A 28 -16.57 -0.66 -4.52
C ARG A 28 -15.82 -1.62 -3.60
N PRO A 29 -15.83 -2.93 -3.92
CA PRO A 29 -15.09 -3.89 -3.12
C PRO A 29 -13.62 -3.47 -2.97
N SER A 30 -13.12 -3.56 -1.75
CA SER A 30 -11.74 -3.21 -1.45
C SER A 30 -11.16 -4.23 -0.48
N ILE A 31 -9.84 -4.20 -0.33
CA ILE A 31 -9.13 -5.00 0.66
C ILE A 31 -8.53 -4.05 1.69
N ILE A 32 -8.81 -4.30 2.96
CA ILE A 32 -8.19 -3.57 4.06
C ILE A 32 -6.90 -4.29 4.40
N LEU A 33 -5.81 -3.53 4.47
CA LEU A 33 -4.48 -4.05 4.75
C LEU A 33 -3.92 -3.42 6.02
N ILE A 34 -3.27 -4.23 6.84
CA ILE A 34 -2.34 -3.77 7.88
C ILE A 34 -0.95 -4.13 7.39
N ILE A 35 -0.08 -3.13 7.31
CA ILE A 35 1.25 -3.27 6.74
C ILE A 35 2.29 -2.87 7.78
N ASP A 36 3.28 -3.73 7.98
CA ASP A 36 4.40 -3.48 8.88
C ASP A 36 5.52 -2.78 8.11
N PHE A 37 5.76 -1.51 8.46
CA PHE A 37 6.83 -0.70 7.87
C PHE A 37 8.08 -0.63 8.76
N GLY A 38 8.22 -1.54 9.71
CA GLY A 38 9.39 -1.57 10.58
C GLY A 38 9.18 -0.80 11.88
N GLU A 39 10.23 -0.74 12.68
CA GLU A 39 10.14 -0.19 14.05
C GLU A 39 9.82 1.30 14.10
N VAL A 40 10.32 2.08 13.15
CA VAL A 40 10.14 3.54 13.17
C VAL A 40 8.72 3.94 12.82
N LEU A 41 8.20 3.45 11.70
CA LEU A 41 6.84 3.78 11.25
C LEU A 41 5.79 2.88 11.87
N GLY A 42 6.15 1.64 12.19
CA GLY A 42 5.22 0.68 12.74
C GLY A 42 4.20 0.17 11.73
N ASN A 43 3.07 -0.30 12.25
CA ASN A 43 2.00 -0.83 11.44
C ASN A 43 1.09 0.31 10.96
N LYS A 44 0.73 0.27 9.69
CA LYS A 44 -0.17 1.25 9.08
C LYS A 44 -1.33 0.54 8.42
N LYS A 45 -2.49 1.17 8.46
CA LYS A 45 -3.73 0.65 7.90
C LYS A 45 -4.07 1.39 6.63
N THR A 46 -4.52 0.66 5.63
CA THR A 46 -4.95 1.25 4.37
C THR A 46 -6.05 0.40 3.72
N SER A 47 -6.76 1.00 2.79
CA SER A 47 -7.75 0.30 1.96
C SER A 47 -7.37 0.51 0.50
N ALA A 48 -7.47 -0.55 -0.30
CA ALA A 48 -7.15 -0.47 -1.71
C ALA A 48 -8.07 -1.38 -2.53
N GLN A 49 -8.40 -0.92 -3.75
CA GLN A 49 -9.30 -1.64 -4.64
C GLN A 49 -8.50 -2.71 -5.41
N LEU A 50 -8.15 -3.79 -4.73
CA LEU A 50 -7.26 -4.84 -5.23
C LEU A 50 -7.99 -6.13 -5.62
N THR A 51 -9.32 -6.14 -5.56
CA THR A 51 -10.08 -7.40 -5.63
C THR A 51 -10.09 -8.06 -7.00
N LYS A 52 -9.68 -7.35 -8.06
CA LYS A 52 -9.63 -7.95 -9.41
C LYS A 52 -8.62 -9.10 -9.47
N TYR A 53 -7.42 -8.90 -8.93
CA TYR A 53 -6.34 -9.87 -9.06
C TYR A 53 -5.89 -10.50 -7.77
N TYR A 54 -6.34 -9.99 -6.60
CA TYR A 54 -5.82 -10.43 -5.31
C TYR A 54 -6.93 -10.89 -4.39
N LYS A 55 -6.62 -11.94 -3.64
CA LYS A 55 -7.44 -12.37 -2.52
C LYS A 55 -6.70 -11.97 -1.23
N PRO A 56 -7.41 -11.60 -0.17
CA PRO A 56 -6.75 -11.18 1.06
C PRO A 56 -5.70 -12.16 1.56
N GLU A 57 -6.00 -13.45 1.57
CA GLU A 57 -5.09 -14.48 2.07
C GLU A 57 -3.80 -14.59 1.25
N GLU A 58 -3.83 -14.20 -0.02
CA GLU A 58 -2.64 -14.23 -0.87
C GLU A 58 -1.67 -13.08 -0.58
N LEU A 59 -2.18 -12.00 0.01
CA LEU A 59 -1.38 -10.79 0.26
C LEU A 59 -0.59 -10.87 1.56
N ILE A 60 -1.02 -11.68 2.50
CA ILE A 60 -0.33 -11.81 3.79
C ILE A 60 1.07 -12.34 3.57
N GLY A 61 2.06 -11.64 4.12
CA GLY A 61 3.47 -11.98 3.95
C GLY A 61 4.14 -11.35 2.73
N LYS A 62 3.37 -10.72 1.85
CA LYS A 62 3.93 -10.03 0.69
C LYS A 62 4.44 -8.66 1.06
N GLN A 63 5.54 -8.23 0.42
CA GLN A 63 6.03 -6.87 0.57
C GLN A 63 5.48 -5.99 -0.53
N VAL A 64 5.02 -4.80 -0.17
CA VAL A 64 4.44 -3.83 -1.09
C VAL A 64 5.07 -2.46 -0.88
N ALA A 65 5.00 -1.61 -1.89
CA ALA A 65 5.46 -0.23 -1.81
C ALA A 65 4.27 0.69 -1.54
N ALA A 66 4.48 1.67 -0.68
CA ALA A 66 3.43 2.64 -0.34
C ALA A 66 4.03 4.01 -0.07
N VAL A 67 3.28 5.07 -0.40
CA VAL A 67 3.61 6.42 0.04
C VAL A 67 3.18 6.55 1.50
N THR A 68 4.12 6.89 2.36
CA THR A 68 3.91 6.88 3.80
C THR A 68 3.78 8.26 4.42
N ASN A 69 3.99 9.32 3.67
CA ASN A 69 3.97 10.68 4.22
C ASN A 69 2.85 11.58 3.68
N PHE A 70 1.77 10.99 3.19
CA PHE A 70 0.53 11.73 2.98
C PHE A 70 -0.22 11.85 4.30
N PRO A 71 -1.02 12.93 4.49
CA PRO A 71 -1.95 12.97 5.60
C PRO A 71 -2.94 11.79 5.51
N PRO A 72 -3.36 11.22 6.64
CA PRO A 72 -4.37 10.17 6.62
C PRO A 72 -5.64 10.64 5.90
N LYS A 73 -6.24 9.74 5.13
CA LYS A 73 -7.45 10.03 4.34
C LYS A 73 -8.59 9.13 4.79
N GLN A 74 -9.74 9.73 5.06
CA GLN A 74 -10.93 8.97 5.38
C GLN A 74 -11.56 8.42 4.10
N ILE A 75 -11.76 7.11 4.08
CA ILE A 75 -12.42 6.39 2.99
C ILE A 75 -13.57 5.60 3.61
N GLY A 76 -14.81 6.12 3.43
CA GLY A 76 -15.96 5.56 4.12
C GLY A 76 -15.82 5.73 5.63
N LYS A 77 -15.93 4.64 6.38
CA LYS A 77 -15.77 4.62 7.83
C LYS A 77 -14.32 4.34 8.26
N MET A 78 -13.43 4.22 7.31
CA MET A 78 -12.05 3.82 7.57
C MET A 78 -11.09 4.96 7.27
N ILE A 79 -10.03 5.08 8.06
CA ILE A 79 -8.94 6.02 7.80
C ILE A 79 -7.79 5.26 7.17
N SER A 80 -7.43 5.67 5.95
CA SER A 80 -6.28 5.13 5.23
C SER A 80 -5.06 5.97 5.55
N GLU A 81 -4.04 5.34 6.13
CA GLU A 81 -2.85 6.05 6.62
C GLU A 81 -1.74 6.12 5.59
N VAL A 82 -1.76 5.24 4.61
CA VAL A 82 -0.74 5.18 3.54
C VAL A 82 -1.43 4.92 2.21
N LEU A 83 -0.73 5.21 1.12
CA LEU A 83 -1.19 4.92 -0.23
C LEU A 83 -0.38 3.77 -0.82
N VAL A 84 -0.97 2.60 -0.92
CA VAL A 84 -0.33 1.46 -1.59
C VAL A 84 -0.26 1.72 -3.08
N LEU A 85 0.89 1.44 -3.69
CA LEU A 85 1.16 1.75 -5.08
C LEU A 85 0.91 0.55 -5.99
N GLY A 86 0.36 0.85 -7.16
CA GLY A 86 0.15 -0.14 -8.20
C GLY A 86 0.23 0.50 -9.57
N PHE A 87 0.59 -0.30 -10.56
CA PHE A 87 0.51 0.10 -11.96
C PHE A 87 -0.85 -0.29 -12.51
N PRO A 88 -1.45 0.53 -13.37
CA PRO A 88 -2.73 0.18 -13.98
C PRO A 88 -2.52 -0.88 -15.07
N ASP A 89 -3.42 -1.86 -15.11
CA ASP A 89 -3.52 -2.72 -16.28
C ASP A 89 -4.34 -2.02 -17.37
N GLU A 90 -4.71 -2.71 -18.43
CA GLU A 90 -5.47 -2.13 -19.55
C GLU A 90 -6.84 -1.61 -19.12
N GLU A 91 -7.40 -2.11 -18.02
CA GLU A 91 -8.71 -1.69 -17.51
C GLU A 91 -8.60 -0.85 -16.25
N ASN A 92 -7.41 -0.33 -15.95
CA ASN A 92 -7.11 0.47 -14.74
C ASN A 92 -7.25 -0.30 -13.42
N ASN A 93 -7.07 -1.62 -13.45
CA ASN A 93 -6.97 -2.39 -12.23
C ASN A 93 -5.52 -2.37 -11.73
N PRO A 94 -5.29 -2.16 -10.44
CA PRO A 94 -3.92 -2.02 -9.94
C PRO A 94 -3.19 -3.35 -9.87
N ILE A 95 -1.95 -3.34 -10.36
CA ILE A 95 -0.97 -4.40 -10.18
C ILE A 95 0.05 -3.87 -9.19
N LEU A 96 0.18 -4.51 -8.05
CA LEU A 96 0.98 -4.00 -6.93
C LEU A 96 2.46 -3.86 -7.27
N VAL A 97 3.06 -2.79 -6.79
CA VAL A 97 4.50 -2.58 -6.87
C VAL A 97 5.13 -3.32 -5.70
N MET A 98 5.94 -4.32 -6.02
CA MET A 98 6.59 -5.19 -5.04
C MET A 98 8.08 -5.30 -5.33
N PRO A 99 8.94 -5.42 -4.31
CA PRO A 99 10.35 -5.72 -4.56
C PRO A 99 10.48 -7.16 -5.07
N THR A 100 11.43 -7.38 -5.95
CA THR A 100 11.67 -8.72 -6.52
C THR A 100 12.41 -9.64 -5.56
N LYS A 101 12.97 -9.10 -4.50
CA LYS A 101 13.65 -9.83 -3.43
C LYS A 101 13.23 -9.24 -2.11
N LYS A 102 13.26 -10.06 -1.07
CA LYS A 102 12.92 -9.59 0.27
C LYS A 102 13.92 -8.54 0.75
N VAL A 103 13.41 -7.45 1.31
CA VAL A 103 14.21 -6.35 1.86
C VAL A 103 13.70 -6.03 3.27
N ASN A 104 14.44 -5.20 4.00
CA ASN A 104 14.00 -4.79 5.33
C ASN A 104 12.81 -3.84 5.23
N ASN A 105 11.83 -4.04 6.10
CA ASN A 105 10.65 -3.17 6.17
C ASN A 105 11.05 -1.75 6.54
N GLY A 106 10.42 -0.77 5.90
CA GLY A 106 10.66 0.63 6.15
C GLY A 106 11.70 1.27 5.25
N GLY A 107 12.37 0.50 4.41
CA GLY A 107 13.34 1.05 3.47
C GLY A 107 12.68 2.04 2.51
N LYS A 108 13.35 3.18 2.31
CA LYS A 108 12.86 4.22 1.41
C LYS A 108 13.35 3.96 -0.01
N LEU A 109 12.42 4.04 -0.96
CA LEU A 109 12.73 3.91 -2.37
C LEU A 109 13.65 5.05 -2.82
N PHE A 110 14.62 4.73 -3.66
CA PHE A 110 15.54 5.73 -4.16
C PHE A 110 15.89 5.48 -5.62
#